data_c0200a32049455eadee01bc67f4dc6dd
#
_entry.id   c0200a32049455eadee01bc67f4dc6dd
#
_cell.length_a   1.000
_cell.length_b   1.000
_cell.length_c   1.000
_cell.angle_alpha   90.00
_cell.angle_beta   90.00
_cell.angle_gamma   90.00
#
_symmetry.space_group_name_H-M   'P 1'
#
loop_
_entity.id
_entity.type
_entity.pdbx_description
1 polymer ?
#
loop_
_entity_poly.entity_id
_entity_poly.type
_entity_poly.pdbx_seq_one_letter_code
_entity_poly.pdbx_strand_id
1 'polypeptide(L)'
;MSSGNAIFQKRLRQAIKASTIEVQDEAQTHHRFISRTGQLERSIDVRFNENSGIVYIDSQSAPHGPFVHEGTAPHDIFPKNKKALRWVPQGGGAFQFARVVHHKGTKADPFLFNALKNKKDDIRNIFAKYTKTALKEVIEDEFSGEQHYTINFR
;
A
#
# COMPACT_ATOMS: atom_id res chain seq x y z
N MET A 1 -9.90 -23.47 20.63
CA MET A 1 -9.30 -23.55 19.27
C MET A 1 -8.08 -24.46 19.41
N SER A 2 -7.84 -25.36 18.45
CA SER A 2 -6.63 -26.19 18.49
C SER A 2 -5.38 -25.31 18.38
N SER A 3 -4.28 -25.70 19.01
CA SER A 3 -2.98 -25.03 18.96
C SER A 3 -2.55 -24.76 17.51
N GLY A 4 -2.69 -25.74 16.63
CA GLY A 4 -2.35 -25.62 15.23
C GLY A 4 -3.11 -24.52 14.49
N ASN A 5 -4.40 -24.29 14.81
CA ASN A 5 -5.15 -23.18 14.21
C ASN A 5 -4.59 -21.81 14.64
N ALA A 6 -4.23 -21.67 15.92
CA ALA A 6 -3.64 -20.43 16.43
C ALA A 6 -2.28 -20.10 15.77
N ILE A 7 -1.45 -21.13 15.57
CA ILE A 7 -0.16 -21.02 14.85
C ILE A 7 -0.40 -20.56 13.41
N PHE A 8 -1.32 -21.21 12.70
CA PHE A 8 -1.64 -20.88 11.31
C PHE A 8 -2.15 -19.45 11.18
N GLN A 9 -3.09 -19.02 12.01
CA GLN A 9 -3.64 -17.67 12.03
C GLN A 9 -2.57 -16.62 12.31
N LYS A 10 -1.65 -16.89 13.25
CA LYS A 10 -0.51 -16.00 13.54
C LYS A 10 0.37 -15.80 12.30
N ARG A 11 0.73 -16.89 11.60
CA ARG A 11 1.58 -16.84 10.41
C ARG A 11 0.89 -16.17 9.23
N LEU A 12 -0.41 -16.41 9.06
CA LEU A 12 -1.23 -15.73 8.05
C LEU A 12 -1.22 -14.20 8.25
N ARG A 13 -1.43 -13.73 9.48
CA ARG A 13 -1.37 -12.28 9.79
C ARG A 13 0.02 -11.69 9.50
N GLN A 14 1.08 -12.43 9.77
CA GLN A 14 2.44 -12.00 9.43
C GLN A 14 2.65 -11.89 7.92
N ALA A 15 2.16 -12.86 7.14
CA ALA A 15 2.22 -12.81 5.68
C ALA A 15 1.44 -11.62 5.12
N ILE A 16 0.23 -11.37 5.61
CA ILE A 16 -0.59 -10.20 5.23
C ILE A 16 0.18 -8.91 5.51
N LYS A 17 0.72 -8.76 6.72
CA LYS A 17 1.47 -7.57 7.10
C LYS A 17 2.69 -7.34 6.22
N ALA A 18 3.51 -8.37 6.02
CA ALA A 18 4.70 -8.27 5.18
C ALA A 18 4.35 -7.90 3.73
N SER A 19 3.35 -8.57 3.15
CA SER A 19 2.90 -8.30 1.78
C SER A 19 2.34 -6.89 1.61
N THR A 20 1.61 -6.37 2.61
CA THR A 20 1.04 -5.02 2.55
C THR A 20 2.13 -3.95 2.59
N ILE A 21 3.16 -4.15 3.43
CA ILE A 21 4.32 -3.25 3.51
C ILE A 21 5.10 -3.24 2.19
N GLU A 22 5.33 -4.41 1.57
CA GLU A 22 5.97 -4.49 0.25
C GLU A 22 5.23 -3.67 -0.82
N VAL A 23 3.89 -3.71 -0.82
CA VAL A 23 3.09 -2.91 -1.74
C VAL A 23 3.17 -1.42 -1.42
N GLN A 24 3.19 -1.05 -0.14
CA GLN A 24 3.36 0.34 0.29
C GLN A 24 4.71 0.90 -0.19
N ASP A 25 5.80 0.18 0.08
CA ASP A 25 7.16 0.60 -0.31
C ASP A 25 7.28 0.75 -1.83
N GLU A 26 6.72 -0.18 -2.59
CA GLU A 26 6.68 -0.10 -4.05
C GLU A 26 5.90 1.13 -4.51
N ALA A 27 4.72 1.41 -3.92
CA ALA A 27 3.90 2.55 -4.28
C ALA A 27 4.57 3.90 -3.94
N GLN A 28 5.35 3.94 -2.85
CA GLN A 28 6.08 5.13 -2.44
C GLN A 28 7.33 5.40 -3.29
N THR A 29 7.92 4.37 -3.89
CA THR A 29 9.19 4.47 -4.61
C THR A 29 9.04 4.42 -6.12
N HIS A 30 8.05 3.70 -6.66
CA HIS A 30 7.86 3.48 -8.09
C HIS A 30 6.54 4.07 -8.61
N HIS A 31 6.58 5.35 -8.92
CA HIS A 31 5.45 6.11 -9.49
C HIS A 31 5.94 7.05 -10.60
N ARG A 32 5.00 7.55 -11.41
CA ARG A 32 5.31 8.46 -12.54
C ARG A 32 5.03 9.92 -12.22
N PHE A 33 4.27 10.19 -11.15
CA PHE A 33 4.04 11.58 -10.75
C PHE A 33 5.32 12.25 -10.26
N ILE A 34 5.41 13.55 -10.50
CA ILE A 34 6.57 14.34 -10.07
C ILE A 34 6.38 14.71 -8.60
N SER A 35 7.21 14.12 -7.74
CA SER A 35 7.28 14.50 -6.34
C SER A 35 8.04 15.82 -6.17
N ARG A 36 7.39 16.79 -5.57
CA ARG A 36 8.04 18.10 -5.24
C ARG A 36 8.39 18.20 -3.76
N THR A 37 7.56 17.67 -2.91
CA THR A 37 7.69 17.80 -1.44
C THR A 37 7.76 16.47 -0.73
N GLY A 38 7.57 15.36 -1.44
CA GLY A 38 7.41 14.02 -0.87
C GLY A 38 6.13 13.86 -0.05
N GLN A 39 5.19 14.80 -0.15
CA GLN A 39 3.98 14.76 0.67
C GLN A 39 3.05 13.62 0.25
N LEU A 40 2.91 13.39 -1.06
CA LEU A 40 2.05 12.32 -1.57
C LEU A 40 2.61 10.94 -1.22
N GLU A 41 3.90 10.74 -1.36
CA GLU A 41 4.57 9.49 -0.97
C GLU A 41 4.36 9.20 0.52
N ARG A 42 4.58 10.19 1.38
CA ARG A 42 4.37 10.05 2.83
C ARG A 42 2.92 9.88 3.23
N SER A 43 1.96 10.23 2.37
CA SER A 43 0.54 10.02 2.60
C SER A 43 0.05 8.62 2.22
N ILE A 44 0.89 7.80 1.58
CA ILE A 44 0.57 6.40 1.31
C ILE A 44 0.77 5.62 2.60
N ASP A 45 -0.33 5.19 3.18
CA ASP A 45 -0.36 4.54 4.49
C ASP A 45 -1.02 3.16 4.41
N VAL A 46 -0.90 2.39 5.49
CA VAL A 46 -1.43 1.03 5.58
C VAL A 46 -2.39 0.88 6.75
N ARG A 47 -3.40 0.06 6.55
CA ARG A 47 -4.31 -0.36 7.61
C ARG A 47 -4.42 -1.88 7.62
N PHE A 48 -4.42 -2.46 8.82
CA PHE A 48 -4.53 -3.90 9.00
C PHE A 48 -5.82 -4.25 9.72
N ASN A 49 -6.51 -5.24 9.17
CA ASN A 49 -7.59 -5.96 9.84
C ASN A 49 -7.11 -7.39 10.13
N GLU A 50 -7.97 -8.22 10.74
CA GLU A 50 -7.59 -9.60 11.09
C GLU A 50 -7.11 -10.42 9.89
N ASN A 51 -7.77 -10.27 8.74
CA ASN A 51 -7.54 -11.08 7.54
C ASN A 51 -7.22 -10.24 6.29
N SER A 52 -6.91 -8.96 6.44
CA SER A 52 -6.61 -8.09 5.30
C SER A 52 -5.62 -6.99 5.65
N GLY A 53 -4.84 -6.58 4.66
CA GLY A 53 -4.05 -5.37 4.66
C GLY A 53 -4.53 -4.45 3.54
N ILE A 54 -4.60 -3.17 3.81
CA ILE A 54 -5.08 -2.15 2.90
C ILE A 54 -3.99 -1.09 2.76
N VAL A 55 -3.58 -0.80 1.53
CA VAL A 55 -2.74 0.37 1.21
C VAL A 55 -3.66 1.45 0.69
N TYR A 56 -3.55 2.65 1.22
CA TYR A 56 -4.43 3.76 0.86
C TYR A 56 -3.69 5.11 0.86
N ILE A 57 -4.30 6.11 0.25
CA ILE A 57 -3.82 7.49 0.29
C ILE A 57 -4.55 8.22 1.41
N ASP A 58 -3.81 8.75 2.39
CA ASP A 58 -4.40 9.65 3.38
C ASP A 58 -4.72 11.00 2.73
N SER A 59 -5.97 11.19 2.36
CA SER A 59 -6.47 12.41 1.73
C SER A 59 -6.48 13.63 2.66
N GLN A 60 -6.31 13.46 3.96
CA GLN A 60 -6.15 14.59 4.88
C GLN A 60 -4.74 15.16 4.75
N SER A 61 -3.74 14.31 4.67
CA SER A 61 -2.34 14.70 4.47
C SER A 61 -2.05 15.11 3.03
N ALA A 62 -2.65 14.43 2.04
CA ALA A 62 -2.49 14.74 0.61
C ALA A 62 -3.84 14.78 -0.13
N PRO A 63 -4.62 15.88 -0.03
CA PRO A 63 -5.92 15.99 -0.69
C PRO A 63 -5.88 15.86 -2.22
N HIS A 64 -4.72 16.10 -2.83
CA HIS A 64 -4.51 15.95 -4.27
C HIS A 64 -4.21 14.50 -4.70
N GLY A 65 -3.92 13.60 -3.76
CA GLY A 65 -3.51 12.23 -4.05
C GLY A 65 -4.50 11.44 -4.90
N PRO A 66 -5.80 11.40 -4.59
CA PRO A 66 -6.79 10.73 -5.45
C PRO A 66 -6.82 11.28 -6.87
N PHE A 67 -6.67 12.60 -7.06
CA PHE A 67 -6.65 13.23 -8.37
C PHE A 67 -5.39 12.90 -9.19
N VAL A 68 -4.28 12.64 -8.53
CA VAL A 68 -3.07 12.14 -9.18
C VAL A 68 -3.26 10.68 -9.59
N HIS A 69 -3.80 9.87 -8.69
CA HIS A 69 -4.02 8.44 -8.92
C HIS A 69 -5.03 8.17 -10.04
N GLU A 70 -6.18 8.83 -10.02
CA GLU A 70 -7.28 8.63 -10.97
C GLU A 70 -7.19 9.54 -12.20
N GLY A 71 -6.42 10.62 -12.09
CA GLY A 71 -6.41 11.69 -13.09
C GLY A 71 -7.60 12.63 -12.95
N THR A 72 -7.61 13.68 -13.74
CA THR A 72 -8.73 14.61 -13.84
C THR A 72 -9.02 14.99 -15.29
N ALA A 73 -10.28 15.16 -15.62
CA ALA A 73 -10.67 15.76 -16.89
C ALA A 73 -10.22 17.24 -16.95
N PRO A 74 -10.14 17.83 -18.15
CA PRO A 74 -9.97 19.27 -18.29
C PRO A 74 -11.05 20.03 -17.53
N HIS A 75 -10.67 21.08 -16.80
CA HIS A 75 -11.60 21.89 -16.01
C HIS A 75 -11.05 23.30 -15.80
N ASP A 76 -11.96 24.21 -15.48
CA ASP A 76 -11.63 25.58 -15.16
C ASP A 76 -11.43 25.77 -13.65
N ILE A 77 -10.35 26.47 -13.29
CA ILE A 77 -10.03 26.81 -11.90
C ILE A 77 -10.37 28.27 -11.67
N PHE A 78 -11.23 28.52 -10.68
CA PHE A 78 -11.66 29.85 -10.26
C PHE A 78 -11.12 30.17 -8.85
N PRO A 79 -10.86 31.44 -8.54
CA PRO A 79 -10.49 31.83 -7.18
C PRO A 79 -11.69 31.66 -6.23
N LYS A 80 -11.48 31.01 -5.08
CA LYS A 80 -12.54 30.80 -4.08
C LYS A 80 -12.79 32.05 -3.21
N ASN A 81 -11.73 32.65 -2.68
CA ASN A 81 -11.81 33.71 -1.66
C ASN A 81 -11.11 35.02 -2.07
N LYS A 82 -10.53 35.08 -3.26
CA LYS A 82 -9.80 36.23 -3.77
C LYS A 82 -10.31 36.64 -5.13
N LYS A 83 -10.01 37.86 -5.56
CA LYS A 83 -10.43 38.39 -6.88
C LYS A 83 -9.71 37.72 -8.06
N ALA A 84 -8.55 37.10 -7.82
CA ALA A 84 -7.75 36.40 -8.83
C ALA A 84 -6.94 35.25 -8.23
N LEU A 85 -6.64 34.27 -9.06
CA LEU A 85 -5.62 33.25 -8.80
C LEU A 85 -4.24 33.88 -8.92
N ARG A 86 -3.29 33.41 -8.11
CA ARG A 86 -1.88 33.81 -8.15
C ARG A 86 -0.98 32.57 -8.12
N TRP A 87 -0.05 32.47 -9.03
CA TRP A 87 0.94 31.38 -9.04
C TRP A 87 2.28 31.85 -9.59
N VAL A 88 3.32 31.07 -9.35
CA VAL A 88 4.61 31.19 -10.00
C VAL A 88 4.66 30.17 -11.15
N PRO A 89 5.02 30.56 -12.39
CA PRO A 89 5.18 29.62 -13.50
C PRO A 89 6.17 28.52 -13.20
N GLN A 90 5.99 27.38 -13.86
CA GLN A 90 6.96 26.29 -13.82
C GLN A 90 8.25 26.78 -14.50
N GLY A 91 9.33 26.87 -13.73
CA GLY A 91 10.60 27.49 -14.20
C GLY A 91 10.95 28.80 -13.49
N GLY A 92 10.09 29.25 -12.57
CA GLY A 92 10.30 30.47 -11.79
C GLY A 92 9.82 31.74 -12.49
N GLY A 93 10.15 32.89 -11.94
CA GLY A 93 9.78 34.20 -12.49
C GLY A 93 8.78 34.95 -11.61
N ALA A 94 8.22 36.04 -12.16
CA ALA A 94 7.23 36.85 -11.46
C ALA A 94 5.90 36.15 -11.27
N PHE A 95 5.15 36.53 -10.22
CA PHE A 95 3.80 36.05 -9.99
C PHE A 95 2.89 36.35 -11.18
N GLN A 96 2.17 35.36 -11.63
CA GLN A 96 1.09 35.50 -12.59
C GLN A 96 -0.27 35.54 -11.90
N PHE A 97 -1.22 36.23 -12.53
CA PHE A 97 -2.57 36.43 -12.01
C PHE A 97 -3.58 36.15 -13.13
N ALA A 98 -4.66 35.42 -12.79
CA ALA A 98 -5.79 35.23 -13.70
C ALA A 98 -7.10 35.10 -12.90
N ARG A 99 -8.21 35.49 -13.53
CA ARG A 99 -9.55 35.25 -12.97
C ARG A 99 -10.02 33.82 -13.21
N VAL A 100 -9.49 33.19 -14.24
CA VAL A 100 -9.78 31.81 -14.62
C VAL A 100 -8.50 31.18 -15.16
N VAL A 101 -8.24 29.92 -14.81
CA VAL A 101 -7.18 29.11 -15.42
C VAL A 101 -7.81 27.86 -16.04
N HIS A 102 -7.68 27.69 -17.33
CA HIS A 102 -8.10 26.48 -18.05
C HIS A 102 -7.07 25.38 -17.82
N HIS A 103 -7.38 24.46 -16.90
CA HIS A 103 -6.52 23.32 -16.59
C HIS A 103 -6.80 22.17 -17.54
N LYS A 104 -5.77 21.65 -18.18
CA LYS A 104 -5.88 20.55 -19.18
C LYS A 104 -6.27 19.20 -18.57
N GLY A 105 -6.44 19.13 -17.25
CA GLY A 105 -6.57 17.88 -16.52
C GLY A 105 -5.21 17.30 -16.13
N THR A 106 -5.24 16.23 -15.36
CA THR A 106 -4.06 15.48 -14.93
C THR A 106 -4.18 14.07 -15.48
N LYS A 107 -3.13 13.58 -16.16
CA LYS A 107 -3.08 12.20 -16.61
C LYS A 107 -3.02 11.27 -15.38
N ALA A 108 -3.87 10.25 -15.35
CA ALA A 108 -3.89 9.26 -14.29
C ALA A 108 -2.52 8.57 -14.10
N ASP A 109 -2.12 8.42 -12.87
CA ASP A 109 -1.01 7.55 -12.45
C ASP A 109 -1.51 6.58 -11.37
N PRO A 110 -2.05 5.41 -11.76
CA PRO A 110 -2.62 4.45 -10.82
C PRO A 110 -1.53 3.69 -10.06
N PHE A 111 -0.65 4.42 -9.35
CA PHE A 111 0.54 3.89 -8.70
C PHE A 111 0.25 2.82 -7.65
N LEU A 112 -0.88 2.88 -6.91
CA LEU A 112 -1.27 1.81 -5.97
C LEU A 112 -1.58 0.49 -6.70
N PHE A 113 -2.31 0.55 -7.82
CA PHE A 113 -2.60 -0.64 -8.63
C PHE A 113 -1.35 -1.17 -9.31
N ASN A 114 -0.48 -0.28 -9.79
CA ASN A 114 0.79 -0.68 -10.39
C ASN A 114 1.69 -1.36 -9.35
N ALA A 115 1.78 -0.82 -8.14
CA ALA A 115 2.54 -1.41 -7.04
C ALA A 115 2.02 -2.83 -6.70
N LEU A 116 0.72 -2.99 -6.55
CA LEU A 116 0.13 -4.31 -6.30
C LEU A 116 0.44 -5.30 -7.44
N LYS A 117 0.35 -4.85 -8.68
CA LYS A 117 0.64 -5.67 -9.86
C LYS A 117 2.12 -6.07 -9.91
N ASN A 118 3.03 -5.13 -9.66
CA ASN A 118 4.48 -5.37 -9.67
C ASN A 118 4.89 -6.34 -8.57
N LYS A 119 4.27 -6.24 -7.38
CA LYS A 119 4.59 -7.08 -6.21
C LYS A 119 3.82 -8.40 -6.14
N LYS A 120 3.06 -8.76 -7.18
CA LYS A 120 2.24 -9.98 -7.19
C LYS A 120 3.03 -11.25 -6.88
N ASP A 121 4.22 -11.41 -7.45
CA ASP A 121 5.04 -12.60 -7.26
C ASP A 121 5.75 -12.58 -5.91
N ASP A 122 6.18 -11.41 -5.44
CA ASP A 122 6.73 -11.23 -4.09
C ASP A 122 5.68 -11.58 -3.03
N ILE A 123 4.44 -11.11 -3.18
CA ILE A 123 3.32 -11.47 -2.32
C ILE A 123 3.12 -12.98 -2.28
N ARG A 124 3.09 -13.65 -3.44
CA ARG A 124 2.96 -15.10 -3.53
C ARG A 124 4.07 -15.82 -2.76
N ASN A 125 5.32 -15.38 -2.93
CA ASN A 125 6.48 -15.95 -2.27
C ASN A 125 6.43 -15.73 -0.74
N ILE A 126 5.99 -14.55 -0.29
CA ILE A 126 5.77 -14.25 1.13
C ILE A 126 4.76 -15.22 1.72
N PHE A 127 3.59 -15.36 1.11
CA PHE A 127 2.56 -16.28 1.59
C PHE A 127 3.05 -17.74 1.60
N ALA A 128 3.74 -18.19 0.55
CA ALA A 128 4.31 -19.53 0.49
C ALA A 128 5.31 -19.78 1.64
N LYS A 129 6.20 -18.81 1.93
CA LYS A 129 7.15 -18.87 3.03
C LYS A 129 6.47 -19.02 4.39
N TYR A 130 5.50 -18.15 4.68
CA TYR A 130 4.81 -18.16 5.98
C TYR A 130 3.91 -19.39 6.15
N THR A 131 3.26 -19.87 5.08
CA THR A 131 2.49 -21.11 5.08
C THR A 131 3.37 -22.32 5.37
N LYS A 132 4.54 -22.42 4.72
CA LYS A 132 5.53 -23.48 4.98
C LYS A 132 5.99 -23.45 6.44
N THR A 133 6.25 -22.27 7.00
CA THR A 133 6.62 -22.11 8.41
C THR A 133 5.49 -22.54 9.33
N ALA A 134 4.24 -22.14 9.03
CA ALA A 134 3.07 -22.54 9.82
C ALA A 134 2.90 -24.06 9.84
N LEU A 135 2.99 -24.73 8.71
CA LEU A 135 2.89 -26.18 8.61
C LEU A 135 3.99 -26.88 9.43
N LYS A 136 5.23 -26.38 9.33
CA LYS A 136 6.34 -26.93 10.13
C LYS A 136 6.06 -26.82 11.63
N GLU A 137 5.65 -25.64 12.11
CA GLU A 137 5.35 -25.40 13.52
C GLU A 137 4.16 -26.23 14.02
N VAL A 138 3.11 -26.40 13.20
CA VAL A 138 1.96 -27.25 13.55
C VAL A 138 2.40 -28.71 13.68
N ILE A 139 3.22 -29.20 12.76
CA ILE A 139 3.74 -30.57 12.83
C ILE A 139 4.61 -30.74 14.07
N GLU A 140 5.53 -29.82 14.34
CA GLU A 140 6.39 -29.89 15.53
C GLU A 140 5.56 -29.84 16.84
N ASP A 141 4.51 -29.02 16.92
CA ASP A 141 3.61 -28.91 18.06
C ASP A 141 2.82 -30.20 18.30
N GLU A 142 2.26 -30.80 17.25
CA GLU A 142 1.48 -32.05 17.32
C GLU A 142 2.36 -33.28 17.67
N PHE A 143 3.62 -33.28 17.23
CA PHE A 143 4.55 -34.39 17.48
C PHE A 143 5.49 -34.16 18.67
N SER A 144 5.51 -33.00 19.30
CA SER A 144 6.29 -32.71 20.50
C SER A 144 5.71 -33.31 21.79
N GLY A 145 4.46 -33.75 21.76
CA GLY A 145 3.88 -34.57 22.82
C GLY A 145 4.52 -35.95 22.81
N GLU A 146 5.42 -36.22 23.76
CA GLU A 146 6.10 -37.52 23.94
C GLU A 146 5.08 -38.68 23.98
N GLN A 147 4.86 -39.29 22.84
CA GLN A 147 4.31 -40.65 22.78
C GLN A 147 5.49 -41.61 22.58
N HIS A 148 6.13 -41.99 23.67
CA HIS A 148 7.03 -43.15 23.67
C HIS A 148 6.23 -44.44 23.39
N TYR A 149 6.18 -44.82 22.15
CA TYR A 149 5.68 -46.14 21.76
C TYR A 149 6.78 -47.16 21.99
N THR A 150 6.74 -47.87 23.12
CA THR A 150 7.60 -49.03 23.31
C THR A 150 7.01 -50.22 22.58
N ILE A 151 7.56 -50.59 21.40
CA ILE A 151 7.19 -51.81 20.69
C ILE A 151 8.01 -52.94 21.32
N ASN A 152 7.35 -53.77 22.14
CA ASN A 152 7.95 -55.00 22.66
C ASN A 152 7.71 -56.12 21.63
N PHE A 153 8.76 -56.55 20.95
CA PHE A 153 8.76 -57.77 20.16
C PHE A 153 8.94 -58.99 21.10
N ARG A 154 7.98 -59.88 21.08
CA ARG A 154 8.11 -61.23 21.67
C ARG A 154 8.55 -62.23 20.59
#